data_18a44230ddc02ff99f0912aff4ff3241
#
_entry.id   18a44230ddc02ff99f0912aff4ff3241
#
_cell.length_a   1.000
_cell.length_b   1.000
_cell.length_c   1.000
_cell.angle_alpha   90.00
_cell.angle_beta   90.00
_cell.angle_gamma   90.00
#
_symmetry.space_group_name_H-M   'P 1'
#
loop_
_entity.id
_entity.type
_entity.pdbx_description
1 polymer ?
#
loop_
_entity_poly.entity_id
_entity_poly.type
_entity_poly.pdbx_seq_one_letter_code
_entity_poly.pdbx_strand_id
1 'polypeptide(L)'
;MEEGNVVRDTNRIFGVDIDNITEKEAQDITKELIEKSNKSCTFIASPNVEFVMHAQKDKEFFDILKKAKLSTPDSIGIIWAGKKLKKPFKIRIPGQRYFRLVLEMAEKEGYTVYLLGGKGDTPRLAKENVEKIYPKVKIIGYHEGYFEQDSEEEVIEEINKLKPNILFVALGAPKQEKWIIQHQKELKVDVAAGQGGTYDYEAGNIKRAPIWIQKIGMEWFWRLLKQPSRIVRMMAIPKFMLKLFFTKDITKSKWEK
;
A
#
# COMPACT_ATOMS: atom_id res chain seq x y z
N MET A 1 -15.22 -21.46 14.80
CA MET A 1 -13.80 -21.87 14.77
C MET A 1 -13.00 -20.58 14.86
N GLU A 2 -12.32 -20.37 15.98
CA GLU A 2 -11.48 -19.18 16.18
C GLU A 2 -10.37 -19.21 15.14
N GLU A 3 -10.32 -18.15 14.29
CA GLU A 3 -9.18 -17.92 13.41
C GLU A 3 -7.93 -17.84 14.28
N GLY A 4 -7.00 -18.77 14.11
CA GLY A 4 -5.72 -18.75 14.78
C GLY A 4 -5.02 -17.42 14.47
N ASN A 5 -5.12 -16.50 15.40
CA ASN A 5 -4.50 -15.17 15.32
C ASN A 5 -2.99 -15.40 15.39
N VAL A 6 -2.32 -15.44 14.23
CA VAL A 6 -0.85 -15.34 14.19
C VAL A 6 -0.51 -14.04 14.89
N VAL A 7 0.17 -14.13 16.04
CA VAL A 7 0.62 -12.95 16.78
C VAL A 7 1.60 -12.19 15.89
N ARG A 8 1.13 -11.12 15.27
CA ARG A 8 1.95 -10.26 14.41
C ARG A 8 2.92 -9.45 15.28
N ASP A 9 4.21 -9.48 14.96
CA ASP A 9 5.18 -8.54 15.55
C ASP A 9 4.94 -7.16 14.92
N THR A 10 4.25 -6.29 15.65
CA THR A 10 3.88 -4.95 15.17
C THR A 10 4.45 -3.84 16.04
N ASN A 11 4.77 -2.72 15.42
CA ASN A 11 5.00 -1.46 16.08
C ASN A 11 3.78 -0.57 15.92
N ARG A 12 3.23 -0.09 17.01
CA ARG A 12 2.10 0.83 17.00
C ARG A 12 2.59 2.27 16.98
N ILE A 13 2.24 3.03 15.93
CA ILE A 13 2.66 4.41 15.75
C ILE A 13 1.41 5.30 15.63
N PHE A 14 1.17 6.12 16.66
CA PHE A 14 -0.05 6.94 16.80
C PHE A 14 -1.34 6.14 16.57
N GLY A 15 -1.38 4.93 17.12
CA GLY A 15 -2.52 4.00 17.02
C GLY A 15 -2.58 3.17 15.74
N VAL A 16 -1.69 3.38 14.78
CA VAL A 16 -1.61 2.58 13.55
C VAL A 16 -0.61 1.45 13.76
N ASP A 17 -1.06 0.21 13.58
CA ASP A 17 -0.21 -0.99 13.68
C ASP A 17 0.54 -1.21 12.37
N ILE A 18 1.87 -1.37 12.45
CA ILE A 18 2.76 -1.57 11.31
C ILE A 18 3.63 -2.78 11.59
N ASP A 19 3.67 -3.74 10.68
CA ASP A 19 4.39 -5.00 10.85
C ASP A 19 5.90 -4.81 10.83
N ASN A 20 6.59 -5.43 11.78
CA ASN A 20 8.04 -5.47 11.86
C ASN A 20 8.59 -6.70 11.14
N ILE A 21 8.63 -6.63 9.82
CA ILE A 21 8.89 -7.76 8.94
C ILE A 21 10.01 -7.47 7.93
N THR A 22 10.60 -8.52 7.41
CA THR A 22 11.50 -8.52 6.25
C THR A 22 10.71 -8.60 4.94
N GLU A 23 11.38 -8.39 3.79
CA GLU A 23 10.78 -8.55 2.47
C GLU A 23 10.27 -9.98 2.24
N LYS A 24 11.03 -10.98 2.69
CA LYS A 24 10.65 -12.38 2.58
C LYS A 24 9.40 -12.69 3.41
N GLU A 25 9.35 -12.24 4.66
CA GLU A 25 8.17 -12.39 5.51
C GLU A 25 6.94 -11.68 4.91
N ALA A 26 7.12 -10.52 4.25
CA ALA A 26 6.02 -9.85 3.57
C ALA A 26 5.46 -10.68 2.39
N GLN A 27 6.34 -11.32 1.60
CA GLN A 27 5.93 -12.25 0.55
C GLN A 27 5.23 -13.48 1.11
N ASP A 28 5.79 -14.10 2.17
CA ASP A 28 5.24 -15.32 2.75
C ASP A 28 3.85 -15.08 3.36
N ILE A 29 3.68 -13.98 4.09
CA ILE A 29 2.37 -13.57 4.63
C ILE A 29 1.38 -13.32 3.49
N THR A 30 1.78 -12.61 2.43
CA THR A 30 0.89 -12.35 1.28
C THR A 30 0.49 -13.66 0.60
N LYS A 31 1.43 -14.59 0.40
CA LYS A 31 1.17 -15.93 -0.14
C LYS A 31 0.16 -16.68 0.73
N GLU A 32 0.38 -16.71 2.03
CA GLU A 32 -0.53 -17.37 2.98
C GLU A 32 -1.94 -16.78 2.94
N LEU A 33 -2.06 -15.44 2.84
CA LEU A 33 -3.35 -14.77 2.70
C LEU A 33 -4.07 -15.17 1.40
N ILE A 34 -3.34 -15.34 0.30
CA ILE A 34 -3.90 -15.81 -0.98
C ILE A 34 -4.35 -17.28 -0.87
N GLU A 35 -3.50 -18.16 -0.33
CA GLU A 35 -3.76 -19.60 -0.25
C GLU A 35 -4.92 -19.95 0.70
N LYS A 36 -5.10 -19.16 1.77
CA LYS A 36 -6.21 -19.32 2.72
C LYS A 36 -7.50 -18.62 2.29
N SER A 37 -7.43 -17.80 1.23
CA SER A 37 -8.58 -17.03 0.77
C SER A 37 -9.53 -17.89 -0.05
N ASN A 38 -10.83 -17.70 0.14
CA ASN A 38 -11.89 -18.18 -0.73
C ASN A 38 -12.46 -17.02 -1.56
N LYS A 39 -11.59 -16.20 -2.17
CA LYS A 39 -11.98 -14.96 -2.86
C LYS A 39 -12.74 -13.99 -1.94
N SER A 40 -12.34 -13.96 -0.68
CA SER A 40 -12.78 -12.97 0.31
C SER A 40 -11.68 -11.91 0.42
N CYS A 41 -11.86 -10.79 -0.25
CA CYS A 41 -10.88 -9.72 -0.40
C CYS A 41 -10.20 -9.34 0.94
N THR A 42 -8.92 -9.68 1.07
CA THR A 42 -8.10 -9.32 2.23
C THR A 42 -7.35 -8.04 1.97
N PHE A 43 -7.55 -7.02 2.82
CA PHE A 43 -6.90 -5.72 2.68
C PHE A 43 -5.48 -5.73 3.22
N ILE A 44 -4.56 -5.18 2.41
CA ILE A 44 -3.14 -4.97 2.74
C ILE A 44 -2.83 -3.48 2.61
N ALA A 45 -2.15 -2.92 3.61
CA ALA A 45 -1.76 -1.51 3.65
C ALA A 45 -0.23 -1.33 3.60
N SER A 46 0.20 -0.16 3.11
CA SER A 46 1.60 0.29 3.20
C SER A 46 1.65 1.65 3.89
N PRO A 47 1.43 1.71 5.22
CA PRO A 47 1.35 2.96 5.94
C PRO A 47 2.67 3.72 5.91
N ASN A 48 2.59 4.97 5.50
CA ASN A 48 3.66 5.94 5.57
C ASN A 48 3.30 7.08 6.53
N VAL A 49 4.16 8.07 6.64
CA VAL A 49 3.94 9.26 7.49
C VAL A 49 2.64 9.99 7.14
N GLU A 50 2.31 10.08 5.84
CA GLU A 50 1.08 10.74 5.38
C GLU A 50 -0.16 9.98 5.87
N PHE A 51 -0.15 8.64 5.77
CA PHE A 51 -1.22 7.78 6.27
C PHE A 51 -1.43 7.97 7.78
N VAL A 52 -0.34 7.89 8.55
CA VAL A 52 -0.41 8.05 10.01
C VAL A 52 -0.96 9.43 10.39
N MET A 53 -0.51 10.50 9.71
CA MET A 53 -1.00 11.86 9.99
C MET A 53 -2.44 12.08 9.51
N HIS A 54 -2.85 11.43 8.42
CA HIS A 54 -4.24 11.46 7.96
C HIS A 54 -5.16 10.72 8.93
N ALA A 55 -4.78 9.54 9.38
CA ALA A 55 -5.50 8.76 10.38
C ALA A 55 -5.70 9.51 11.71
N GLN A 56 -4.82 10.48 12.05
CA GLN A 56 -5.06 11.34 13.21
C GLN A 56 -6.16 12.38 12.98
N LYS A 57 -6.63 12.60 11.76
CA LYS A 57 -7.66 13.59 11.43
C LYS A 57 -8.97 12.95 10.99
N ASP A 58 -8.90 11.82 10.33
CA ASP A 58 -10.00 11.06 9.77
C ASP A 58 -10.14 9.73 10.53
N LYS A 59 -11.21 9.63 11.36
CA LYS A 59 -11.48 8.43 12.16
C LYS A 59 -11.84 7.23 11.29
N GLU A 60 -12.57 7.46 10.20
CA GLU A 60 -12.92 6.40 9.25
C GLU A 60 -11.63 5.78 8.66
N PHE A 61 -10.72 6.62 8.19
CA PHE A 61 -9.44 6.14 7.66
C PHE A 61 -8.58 5.44 8.73
N PHE A 62 -8.61 5.93 9.97
CA PHE A 62 -7.97 5.24 11.09
C PHE A 62 -8.53 3.83 11.29
N ASP A 63 -9.87 3.69 11.30
CA ASP A 63 -10.54 2.40 11.46
C ASP A 63 -10.30 1.47 10.25
N ILE A 64 -10.16 2.03 9.04
CA ILE A 64 -9.77 1.29 7.84
C ILE A 64 -8.39 0.67 7.99
N LEU A 65 -7.39 1.44 8.42
CA LEU A 65 -6.02 0.94 8.58
C LEU A 65 -5.94 -0.22 9.60
N LYS A 66 -6.81 -0.24 10.61
CA LYS A 66 -6.90 -1.34 11.58
C LYS A 66 -7.41 -2.66 10.98
N LYS A 67 -8.10 -2.61 9.84
CA LYS A 67 -8.59 -3.81 9.13
C LYS A 67 -7.50 -4.50 8.29
N ALA A 68 -6.36 -3.85 8.08
CA ALA A 68 -5.29 -4.44 7.29
C ALA A 68 -4.72 -5.71 7.96
N LYS A 69 -4.66 -6.80 7.19
CA LYS A 69 -4.05 -8.06 7.65
C LYS A 69 -2.54 -8.06 7.50
N LEU A 70 -2.00 -7.15 6.69
CA LEU A 70 -0.58 -6.86 6.56
C LEU A 70 -0.40 -5.35 6.39
N SER A 71 0.55 -4.75 7.12
CA SER A 71 0.87 -3.32 7.08
C SER A 71 2.37 -3.12 6.93
N THR A 72 2.88 -2.85 5.72
CA THR A 72 4.32 -2.75 5.47
C THR A 72 4.90 -1.39 5.92
N PRO A 73 6.13 -1.31 6.49
CA PRO A 73 6.75 -0.07 6.93
C PRO A 73 7.33 0.72 5.74
N ASP A 74 6.55 1.68 5.18
CA ASP A 74 6.90 2.33 3.92
C ASP A 74 7.97 3.42 4.06
N SER A 75 7.82 4.40 4.93
CA SER A 75 8.64 5.62 4.89
C SER A 75 9.74 5.68 5.93
N ILE A 76 10.77 6.51 5.68
CA ILE A 76 11.89 6.73 6.64
C ILE A 76 11.39 7.29 7.98
N GLY A 77 10.32 8.12 7.97
CA GLY A 77 9.74 8.62 9.22
C GLY A 77 9.12 7.51 10.08
N ILE A 78 8.54 6.48 9.46
CA ILE A 78 8.08 5.28 10.17
C ILE A 78 9.25 4.54 10.79
N ILE A 79 10.36 4.38 10.07
CA ILE A 79 11.59 3.76 10.60
C ILE A 79 12.13 4.53 11.82
N TRP A 80 12.11 5.87 11.79
CA TRP A 80 12.52 6.69 12.93
C TRP A 80 11.57 6.58 14.12
N ALA A 81 10.28 6.44 13.87
CA ALA A 81 9.31 6.18 14.94
C ALA A 81 9.59 4.84 15.64
N GLY A 82 9.91 3.78 14.90
CA GLY A 82 10.34 2.51 15.46
C GLY A 82 11.58 2.63 16.35
N LYS A 83 12.58 3.41 15.91
CA LYS A 83 13.77 3.70 16.76
C LYS A 83 13.39 4.44 18.05
N LYS A 84 12.48 5.41 17.98
CA LYS A 84 12.00 6.13 19.17
C LYS A 84 11.27 5.19 20.13
N LEU A 85 10.53 4.23 19.64
CA LEU A 85 9.87 3.18 20.44
C LEU A 85 10.85 2.17 21.06
N LYS A 86 12.16 2.25 20.76
CA LYS A 86 13.16 1.22 21.06
C LYS A 86 12.81 -0.16 20.48
N LYS A 87 12.00 -0.17 19.44
CA LYS A 87 11.61 -1.32 18.61
C LYS A 87 11.91 -1.00 17.14
N PRO A 88 13.19 -1.06 16.71
CA PRO A 88 13.56 -0.74 15.34
C PRO A 88 12.92 -1.73 14.35
N PHE A 89 12.43 -1.24 13.24
CA PHE A 89 11.97 -2.09 12.15
C PHE A 89 13.14 -2.84 11.52
N LYS A 90 12.92 -4.09 11.15
CA LYS A 90 13.91 -4.94 10.46
C LYS A 90 14.38 -4.29 9.14
N ILE A 91 13.46 -3.77 8.36
CA ILE A 91 13.74 -3.11 7.08
C ILE A 91 12.60 -2.14 6.72
N ARG A 92 12.87 -1.21 5.81
CA ARG A 92 11.86 -0.38 5.16
C ARG A 92 11.37 -1.06 3.88
N ILE A 93 10.04 -1.22 3.73
CA ILE A 93 9.39 -1.79 2.54
C ILE A 93 8.45 -0.74 1.95
N PRO A 94 8.94 0.16 1.06
CA PRO A 94 8.09 1.11 0.35
C PRO A 94 7.01 0.42 -0.48
N GLY A 95 5.84 1.04 -0.66
CA GLY A 95 4.74 0.47 -1.43
C GLY A 95 5.16 0.00 -2.82
N GLN A 96 6.03 0.74 -3.53
CA GLN A 96 6.58 0.28 -4.82
C GLN A 96 7.46 -0.97 -4.68
N ARG A 97 8.25 -1.10 -3.58
CA ARG A 97 9.03 -2.33 -3.36
C ARG A 97 8.11 -3.50 -3.04
N TYR A 98 7.08 -3.26 -2.20
CA TYR A 98 6.05 -4.27 -1.93
C TYR A 98 5.36 -4.73 -3.22
N PHE A 99 4.96 -3.81 -4.10
CA PHE A 99 4.39 -4.13 -5.41
C PHE A 99 5.28 -5.11 -6.20
N ARG A 100 6.57 -4.81 -6.32
CA ARG A 100 7.53 -5.67 -7.03
C ARG A 100 7.75 -7.01 -6.34
N LEU A 101 7.84 -7.04 -5.01
CA LEU A 101 7.93 -8.30 -4.24
C LEU A 101 6.75 -9.22 -4.51
N VAL A 102 5.54 -8.66 -4.59
CA VAL A 102 4.34 -9.43 -4.87
C VAL A 102 4.30 -9.89 -6.34
N LEU A 103 4.79 -9.09 -7.29
CA LEU A 103 4.92 -9.52 -8.68
C LEU A 103 5.96 -10.65 -8.86
N GLU A 104 7.11 -10.55 -8.19
CA GLU A 104 8.13 -11.62 -8.15
C GLU A 104 7.52 -12.94 -7.63
N MET A 105 6.72 -12.85 -6.56
CA MET A 105 5.99 -14.00 -6.01
C MET A 105 4.91 -14.50 -6.98
N ALA A 106 4.10 -13.60 -7.56
CA ALA A 106 3.03 -13.96 -8.49
C ALA A 106 3.57 -14.66 -9.74
N GLU A 107 4.71 -14.21 -10.28
CA GLU A 107 5.39 -14.86 -11.39
C GLU A 107 5.81 -16.30 -11.04
N LYS A 108 6.37 -16.50 -9.85
CA LYS A 108 6.86 -17.79 -9.38
C LYS A 108 5.73 -18.80 -9.10
N GLU A 109 4.68 -18.32 -8.43
CA GLU A 109 3.58 -19.16 -7.95
C GLU A 109 2.44 -19.25 -9.00
N GLY A 110 2.49 -18.46 -10.06
CA GLY A 110 1.48 -18.44 -11.13
C GLY A 110 0.20 -17.68 -10.78
N TYR A 111 0.23 -16.82 -9.75
CA TYR A 111 -0.92 -16.01 -9.36
C TYR A 111 -1.25 -14.94 -10.40
N THR A 112 -2.54 -14.63 -10.49
CA THR A 112 -3.07 -13.64 -11.41
C THR A 112 -3.19 -12.26 -10.74
N VAL A 113 -2.90 -11.21 -11.49
CA VAL A 113 -2.88 -9.82 -11.01
C VAL A 113 -3.83 -8.97 -11.84
N TYR A 114 -4.54 -8.05 -11.19
CA TYR A 114 -5.31 -6.99 -11.84
C TYR A 114 -4.82 -5.62 -11.37
N LEU A 115 -4.68 -4.66 -12.29
CA LEU A 115 -4.23 -3.31 -12.02
C LEU A 115 -5.39 -2.31 -12.17
N LEU A 116 -5.90 -1.79 -11.05
CA LEU A 116 -6.92 -0.74 -11.06
C LEU A 116 -6.31 0.61 -10.70
N GLY A 117 -6.53 1.63 -11.50
CA GLY A 117 -6.13 2.98 -11.15
C GLY A 117 -5.06 3.57 -12.08
N GLY A 118 -4.55 4.74 -11.71
CA GLY A 118 -3.75 5.57 -12.62
C GLY A 118 -4.64 6.39 -13.56
N LYS A 119 -4.04 7.31 -14.32
CA LYS A 119 -4.74 8.21 -15.25
C LYS A 119 -4.51 7.77 -16.68
N GLY A 120 -5.58 7.65 -17.47
CA GLY A 120 -5.52 7.31 -18.88
C GLY A 120 -4.73 6.04 -19.12
N ASP A 121 -3.72 6.08 -19.97
CA ASP A 121 -2.88 4.93 -20.35
C ASP A 121 -1.93 4.41 -19.26
N THR A 122 -1.84 5.07 -18.11
CA THR A 122 -0.87 4.71 -17.05
C THR A 122 -0.93 3.23 -16.64
N PRO A 123 -2.10 2.61 -16.37
CA PRO A 123 -2.13 1.19 -15.97
C PRO A 123 -1.73 0.26 -17.12
N ARG A 124 -2.06 0.58 -18.38
CA ARG A 124 -1.63 -0.18 -19.56
C ARG A 124 -0.11 -0.16 -19.71
N LEU A 125 0.48 1.04 -19.65
CA LEU A 125 1.95 1.20 -19.74
C LEU A 125 2.67 0.52 -18.57
N ALA A 126 2.11 0.62 -17.36
CA ALA A 126 2.64 -0.09 -16.19
C ALA A 126 2.64 -1.61 -16.41
N LYS A 127 1.51 -2.18 -16.91
CA LYS A 127 1.42 -3.59 -17.28
C LYS A 127 2.50 -3.97 -18.28
N GLU A 128 2.58 -3.28 -19.43
CA GLU A 128 3.55 -3.58 -20.49
C GLU A 128 5.01 -3.55 -20.00
N ASN A 129 5.36 -2.58 -19.16
CA ASN A 129 6.71 -2.47 -18.61
C ASN A 129 7.01 -3.51 -17.53
N VAL A 130 6.02 -3.86 -16.71
CA VAL A 130 6.12 -4.92 -15.71
C VAL A 130 6.33 -6.27 -16.41
N GLU A 131 5.56 -6.58 -17.47
CA GLU A 131 5.69 -7.82 -18.25
C GLU A 131 7.05 -7.97 -18.95
N LYS A 132 7.72 -6.84 -19.29
CA LYS A 132 9.11 -6.89 -19.78
C LYS A 132 10.12 -7.31 -18.70
N ILE A 133 9.86 -6.95 -17.43
CA ILE A 133 10.73 -7.27 -16.28
C ILE A 133 10.41 -8.67 -15.73
N TYR A 134 9.14 -9.03 -15.71
CA TYR A 134 8.59 -10.29 -15.19
C TYR A 134 7.79 -11.00 -16.30
N PRO A 135 8.47 -11.69 -17.24
CA PRO A 135 7.82 -12.21 -18.46
C PRO A 135 6.77 -13.29 -18.23
N LYS A 136 6.78 -13.93 -17.05
CA LYS A 136 5.83 -15.00 -16.71
C LYS A 136 4.72 -14.53 -15.77
N VAL A 137 4.72 -13.24 -15.36
CA VAL A 137 3.64 -12.69 -14.54
C VAL A 137 2.33 -12.66 -15.33
N LYS A 138 1.23 -13.01 -14.66
CA LYS A 138 -0.10 -13.06 -15.29
C LYS A 138 -0.91 -11.81 -14.90
N ILE A 139 -0.69 -10.68 -15.57
CA ILE A 139 -1.55 -9.49 -15.41
C ILE A 139 -2.74 -9.66 -16.34
N ILE A 140 -3.87 -10.14 -15.78
CA ILE A 140 -5.06 -10.57 -16.54
C ILE A 140 -6.04 -9.45 -16.88
N GLY A 141 -5.84 -8.25 -16.32
CA GLY A 141 -6.66 -7.08 -16.64
C GLY A 141 -6.09 -5.82 -16.02
N TYR A 142 -6.56 -4.70 -16.52
CA TYR A 142 -6.26 -3.37 -15.98
C TYR A 142 -7.40 -2.41 -16.30
N HIS A 143 -7.62 -1.42 -15.45
CA HIS A 143 -8.57 -0.34 -15.68
C HIS A 143 -8.00 0.98 -15.13
N GLU A 144 -8.28 2.10 -15.79
CA GLU A 144 -7.88 3.42 -15.28
C GLU A 144 -8.67 3.81 -14.02
N GLY A 145 -8.18 4.79 -13.27
CA GLY A 145 -8.75 5.18 -11.98
C GLY A 145 -9.70 6.38 -12.01
N TYR A 146 -9.97 6.93 -13.20
CA TYR A 146 -10.84 8.10 -13.41
C TYR A 146 -12.13 7.68 -14.10
N PHE A 147 -12.85 6.75 -13.46
CA PHE A 147 -14.19 6.35 -13.89
C PHE A 147 -15.24 7.15 -13.10
N GLU A 148 -16.37 7.41 -13.76
CA GLU A 148 -17.54 8.02 -13.13
C GLU A 148 -18.21 7.02 -12.17
N GLN A 149 -19.02 7.53 -11.24
CA GLN A 149 -19.66 6.69 -10.23
C GLN A 149 -20.57 5.63 -10.86
N ASP A 150 -21.19 5.95 -11.99
CA ASP A 150 -22.06 5.03 -12.74
C ASP A 150 -21.29 3.89 -13.43
N SER A 151 -19.97 4.06 -13.66
CA SER A 151 -19.09 3.04 -14.24
C SER A 151 -18.37 2.19 -13.18
N GLU A 152 -18.53 2.49 -11.90
CA GLU A 152 -17.85 1.76 -10.83
C GLU A 152 -18.32 0.31 -10.72
N GLU A 153 -19.62 0.08 -10.91
CA GLU A 153 -20.22 -1.27 -10.91
C GLU A 153 -19.65 -2.12 -12.05
N GLU A 154 -19.51 -1.57 -13.26
CA GLU A 154 -18.93 -2.26 -14.42
C GLU A 154 -17.48 -2.70 -14.15
N VAL A 155 -16.67 -1.83 -13.51
CA VAL A 155 -15.29 -2.15 -13.12
C VAL A 155 -15.24 -3.29 -12.10
N ILE A 156 -16.13 -3.28 -11.12
CA ILE A 156 -16.23 -4.35 -10.12
C ILE A 156 -16.69 -5.66 -10.78
N GLU A 157 -17.65 -5.61 -11.70
CA GLU A 157 -18.11 -6.78 -12.45
C GLU A 157 -16.98 -7.37 -13.31
N GLU A 158 -16.18 -6.55 -13.99
CA GLU A 158 -15.01 -7.00 -14.76
C GLU A 158 -14.01 -7.72 -13.86
N ILE A 159 -13.63 -7.11 -12.73
CA ILE A 159 -12.72 -7.71 -11.75
C ILE A 159 -13.29 -9.05 -11.24
N ASN A 160 -14.57 -9.08 -10.92
CA ASN A 160 -15.26 -10.26 -10.39
C ASN A 160 -15.42 -11.39 -11.42
N LYS A 161 -15.52 -11.05 -12.70
CA LYS A 161 -15.51 -12.03 -13.81
C LYS A 161 -14.14 -12.67 -13.96
N LEU A 162 -13.07 -11.87 -13.86
CA LEU A 162 -11.68 -12.32 -13.98
C LEU A 162 -11.16 -13.04 -12.73
N LYS A 163 -11.68 -12.70 -11.56
CA LYS A 163 -11.32 -13.29 -10.25
C LYS A 163 -9.82 -13.33 -9.99
N PRO A 164 -9.09 -12.22 -10.10
CA PRO A 164 -7.65 -12.20 -9.86
C PRO A 164 -7.32 -12.65 -8.44
N ASN A 165 -6.11 -13.21 -8.23
CA ASN A 165 -5.61 -13.44 -6.89
C ASN A 165 -5.26 -12.12 -6.19
N ILE A 166 -4.67 -11.20 -6.94
CA ILE A 166 -4.11 -9.95 -6.44
C ILE A 166 -4.75 -8.77 -7.18
N LEU A 167 -5.35 -7.86 -6.42
CA LEU A 167 -5.85 -6.58 -6.92
C LEU A 167 -4.96 -5.45 -6.38
N PHE A 168 -4.26 -4.76 -7.27
CA PHE A 168 -3.58 -3.52 -6.93
C PHE A 168 -4.44 -2.31 -7.29
N VAL A 169 -4.60 -1.37 -6.33
CA VAL A 169 -5.47 -0.20 -6.48
C VAL A 169 -4.66 1.08 -6.39
N ALA A 170 -4.65 1.89 -7.42
CA ALA A 170 -3.90 3.14 -7.53
C ALA A 170 -4.80 4.37 -7.75
N LEU A 171 -5.80 4.56 -6.87
CA LEU A 171 -6.70 5.72 -6.87
C LEU A 171 -6.18 6.89 -6.01
N GLY A 172 -5.01 6.70 -5.38
CA GLY A 172 -4.42 7.62 -4.42
C GLY A 172 -5.02 7.51 -3.02
N ALA A 173 -4.16 7.67 -2.00
CA ALA A 173 -4.61 7.67 -0.60
C ALA A 173 -5.33 8.99 -0.24
N PRO A 174 -6.40 8.96 0.57
CA PRO A 174 -7.02 7.80 1.20
C PRO A 174 -8.09 7.10 0.35
N LYS A 175 -8.37 7.59 -0.89
CA LYS A 175 -9.47 7.10 -1.73
C LYS A 175 -9.35 5.60 -2.02
N GLN A 176 -8.15 5.10 -2.32
CA GLN A 176 -7.91 3.70 -2.65
C GLN A 176 -8.20 2.75 -1.48
N GLU A 177 -7.81 3.10 -0.25
CA GLU A 177 -8.07 2.29 0.93
C GLU A 177 -9.57 2.28 1.28
N LYS A 178 -10.22 3.46 1.17
CA LYS A 178 -11.67 3.57 1.36
C LYS A 178 -12.42 2.73 0.34
N TRP A 179 -12.04 2.81 -0.94
CA TRP A 179 -12.63 2.03 -2.01
C TRP A 179 -12.48 0.52 -1.78
N ILE A 180 -11.30 0.04 -1.45
CA ILE A 180 -11.07 -1.38 -1.16
C ILE A 180 -11.99 -1.86 -0.02
N ILE A 181 -12.08 -1.10 1.07
CA ILE A 181 -12.89 -1.51 2.23
C ILE A 181 -14.39 -1.37 1.96
N GLN A 182 -14.81 -0.39 1.18
CA GLN A 182 -16.20 -0.23 0.77
C GLN A 182 -16.69 -1.45 -0.03
N HIS A 183 -15.87 -1.91 -1.00
CA HIS A 183 -16.21 -3.01 -1.89
C HIS A 183 -15.65 -4.37 -1.44
N GLN A 184 -15.06 -4.45 -0.24
CA GLN A 184 -14.39 -5.66 0.25
C GLN A 184 -15.27 -6.92 0.22
N LYS A 185 -16.58 -6.76 0.47
CA LYS A 185 -17.51 -7.89 0.56
C LYS A 185 -17.97 -8.42 -0.80
N GLU A 186 -17.89 -7.59 -1.84
CA GLU A 186 -18.33 -7.95 -3.19
C GLU A 186 -17.18 -8.31 -4.13
N LEU A 187 -15.96 -7.82 -3.85
CA LEU A 187 -14.76 -8.13 -4.64
C LEU A 187 -14.35 -9.60 -4.49
N LYS A 188 -14.35 -10.32 -5.62
CA LYS A 188 -13.93 -11.74 -5.70
C LYS A 188 -12.44 -11.86 -5.99
N VAL A 189 -11.62 -11.29 -5.10
CA VAL A 189 -10.16 -11.34 -5.16
C VAL A 189 -9.62 -11.93 -3.85
N ASP A 190 -8.38 -12.41 -3.81
CA ASP A 190 -7.82 -12.93 -2.57
C ASP A 190 -7.25 -11.82 -1.70
N VAL A 191 -6.42 -10.95 -2.30
CA VAL A 191 -5.83 -9.80 -1.61
C VAL A 191 -6.00 -8.53 -2.43
N ALA A 192 -6.18 -7.38 -1.76
CA ALA A 192 -6.19 -6.06 -2.37
C ALA A 192 -5.24 -5.12 -1.63
N ALA A 193 -4.41 -4.37 -2.37
CA ALA A 193 -3.42 -3.45 -1.82
C ALA A 193 -3.41 -2.09 -2.54
N GLY A 194 -3.41 -1.01 -1.75
CA GLY A 194 -3.27 0.35 -2.27
C GLY A 194 -1.85 0.63 -2.76
N GLN A 195 -1.70 1.11 -4.01
CA GLN A 195 -0.40 1.36 -4.65
C GLN A 195 -0.14 2.82 -5.02
N GLY A 196 -1.14 3.67 -4.91
CA GLY A 196 -1.02 5.12 -5.13
C GLY A 196 -0.24 5.46 -6.40
N GLY A 197 0.89 6.14 -6.24
CA GLY A 197 1.69 6.56 -7.38
C GLY A 197 2.73 5.55 -7.86
N THR A 198 2.61 4.28 -7.54
CA THR A 198 3.51 3.22 -8.03
C THR A 198 3.41 3.08 -9.54
N TYR A 199 2.18 3.16 -10.09
CA TYR A 199 1.98 3.03 -11.53
C TYR A 199 2.65 4.13 -12.34
N ASP A 200 2.77 5.35 -11.82
CA ASP A 200 3.50 6.42 -12.50
C ASP A 200 4.99 6.07 -12.71
N TYR A 201 5.58 5.36 -11.75
CA TYR A 201 6.96 4.88 -11.85
C TYR A 201 7.08 3.70 -12.80
N GLU A 202 6.19 2.71 -12.70
CA GLU A 202 6.22 1.52 -13.56
C GLU A 202 5.86 1.85 -15.00
N ALA A 203 4.97 2.80 -15.25
CA ALA A 203 4.65 3.32 -16.58
C ALA A 203 5.78 4.17 -17.19
N GLY A 204 6.78 4.60 -16.37
CA GLY A 204 7.84 5.48 -16.84
C GLY A 204 7.47 6.97 -16.89
N ASN A 205 6.27 7.35 -16.46
CA ASN A 205 5.80 8.74 -16.41
C ASN A 205 6.67 9.61 -15.48
N ILE A 206 7.21 9.01 -14.43
CA ILE A 206 8.08 9.67 -13.45
C ILE A 206 9.34 8.84 -13.23
N LYS A 207 10.49 9.48 -13.40
CA LYS A 207 11.77 8.86 -13.03
C LYS A 207 11.91 8.77 -11.51
N ARG A 208 12.22 7.59 -11.02
CA ARG A 208 12.52 7.38 -9.61
C ARG A 208 13.76 8.18 -9.19
N ALA A 209 13.81 8.55 -7.91
CA ALA A 209 15.00 9.20 -7.35
C ALA A 209 16.26 8.32 -7.55
N PRO A 210 17.42 8.91 -7.79
CA PRO A 210 18.68 8.19 -7.77
C PRO A 210 18.87 7.38 -6.48
N ILE A 211 19.57 6.25 -6.57
CA ILE A 211 19.71 5.30 -5.43
C ILE A 211 20.25 5.98 -4.17
N TRP A 212 21.19 6.91 -4.31
CA TRP A 212 21.73 7.63 -3.16
C TRP A 212 20.69 8.50 -2.46
N ILE A 213 19.77 9.16 -3.21
CA ILE A 213 18.65 9.92 -2.64
C ILE A 213 17.68 9.00 -1.91
N GLN A 214 17.43 7.79 -2.48
CA GLN A 214 16.58 6.79 -1.83
C GLN A 214 17.21 6.30 -0.51
N LYS A 215 18.54 6.06 -0.49
CA LYS A 215 19.27 5.60 0.71
C LYS A 215 19.22 6.60 1.86
N ILE A 216 19.31 7.90 1.58
CA ILE A 216 19.20 8.96 2.61
C ILE A 216 17.76 9.30 2.99
N GLY A 217 16.77 8.63 2.37
CA GLY A 217 15.35 8.84 2.69
C GLY A 217 14.73 10.12 2.13
N MET A 218 15.38 10.77 1.15
CA MET A 218 14.95 12.04 0.52
C MET A 218 14.13 11.83 -0.75
N GLU A 219 13.63 10.62 -1.00
CA GLU A 219 12.81 10.31 -2.19
C GLU A 219 11.53 11.15 -2.26
N TRP A 220 10.95 11.48 -1.10
CA TRP A 220 9.80 12.39 -1.00
C TRP A 220 10.10 13.79 -1.53
N PHE A 221 11.29 14.33 -1.25
CA PHE A 221 11.72 15.66 -1.72
C PHE A 221 11.97 15.64 -3.23
N TRP A 222 12.62 14.60 -3.75
CA TRP A 222 12.76 14.39 -5.19
C TRP A 222 11.41 14.38 -5.90
N ARG A 223 10.43 13.70 -5.32
CA ARG A 223 9.08 13.63 -5.86
C ARG A 223 8.37 14.99 -5.81
N LEU A 224 8.59 15.78 -4.76
CA LEU A 224 8.08 17.15 -4.66
C LEU A 224 8.62 18.03 -5.77
N LEU A 225 9.93 17.95 -6.07
CA LEU A 225 10.53 18.71 -7.16
C LEU A 225 9.95 18.34 -8.53
N LYS A 226 9.58 17.07 -8.74
CA LYS A 226 8.96 16.60 -9.99
C LYS A 226 7.46 16.88 -10.05
N GLN A 227 6.79 16.95 -8.92
CA GLN A 227 5.34 17.18 -8.78
C GLN A 227 5.08 18.21 -7.67
N PRO A 228 5.24 19.53 -7.93
CA PRO A 228 5.07 20.59 -6.91
C PRO A 228 3.67 20.62 -6.29
N SER A 229 2.64 20.17 -7.01
CA SER A 229 1.26 20.06 -6.51
C SER A 229 1.12 19.19 -5.26
N ARG A 230 2.13 18.37 -4.96
CA ARG A 230 2.17 17.50 -3.77
C ARG A 230 2.57 18.24 -2.48
N ILE A 231 2.86 19.54 -2.52
CA ILE A 231 3.35 20.29 -1.36
C ILE A 231 2.43 20.13 -0.14
N VAL A 232 1.11 20.22 -0.34
CA VAL A 232 0.13 20.10 0.75
C VAL A 232 0.21 18.74 1.44
N ARG A 233 0.39 17.66 0.66
CA ARG A 233 0.55 16.30 1.17
C ARG A 233 1.89 16.13 1.89
N MET A 234 2.97 16.70 1.34
CA MET A 234 4.32 16.62 1.92
C MET A 234 4.44 17.36 3.25
N MET A 235 3.57 18.33 3.53
CA MET A 235 3.49 18.99 4.85
C MET A 235 3.14 18.02 6.01
N ALA A 236 2.69 16.81 5.70
CA ALA A 236 2.55 15.75 6.70
C ALA A 236 3.89 15.37 7.33
N ILE A 237 5.01 15.44 6.57
CA ILE A 237 6.34 15.00 7.03
C ILE A 237 6.85 15.90 8.19
N PRO A 238 6.99 17.23 8.02
CA PRO A 238 7.44 18.08 9.14
C PRO A 238 6.46 18.03 10.33
N LYS A 239 5.15 17.96 10.08
CA LYS A 239 4.15 17.82 11.15
C LYS A 239 4.32 16.51 11.93
N PHE A 240 4.59 15.41 11.23
CA PHE A 240 4.87 14.11 11.85
C PHE A 240 6.14 14.19 12.69
N MET A 241 7.22 14.79 12.16
CA MET A 241 8.48 14.91 12.86
C MET A 241 8.34 15.71 14.16
N LEU A 242 7.64 16.86 14.11
CA LEU A 242 7.31 17.64 15.30
C LEU A 242 6.50 16.81 16.30
N LYS A 243 5.43 16.16 15.83
CA LYS A 243 4.61 15.29 16.68
C LYS A 243 5.43 14.13 17.25
N LEU A 244 6.27 13.48 16.44
CA LEU A 244 7.16 12.42 16.88
C LEU A 244 8.09 12.91 17.97
N PHE A 245 8.69 14.08 17.83
CA PHE A 245 9.65 14.62 18.80
C PHE A 245 9.00 14.97 20.15
N PHE A 246 7.86 15.69 20.12
CA PHE A 246 7.23 16.22 21.34
C PHE A 246 6.28 15.25 22.05
N THR A 247 5.82 14.18 21.41
CA THR A 247 4.93 13.20 22.05
C THR A 247 5.75 12.18 22.86
N LYS A 248 5.45 12.05 24.14
CA LYS A 248 6.12 11.05 25.02
C LYS A 248 5.72 9.62 24.65
N ASP A 249 4.43 9.35 24.58
CA ASP A 249 3.88 8.04 24.21
C ASP A 249 3.28 8.12 22.80
N ILE A 250 4.02 7.63 21.81
CA ILE A 250 3.61 7.62 20.41
C ILE A 250 2.82 6.37 20.01
N THR A 251 2.51 5.49 20.97
CA THR A 251 1.71 4.29 20.67
C THR A 251 0.22 4.59 20.59
N LYS A 252 -0.24 5.64 21.28
CA LYS A 252 -1.66 5.97 21.40
C LYS A 252 -2.14 6.91 20.29
N SER A 253 -3.34 6.64 19.80
CA SER A 253 -4.11 7.57 18.97
C SER A 253 -5.00 8.48 19.84
N LYS A 254 -5.37 9.65 19.31
CA LYS A 254 -6.40 10.48 19.96
C LYS A 254 -7.79 9.82 19.97
N TRP A 255 -8.00 8.77 19.19
CA TRP A 255 -9.25 8.01 19.08
C TRP A 255 -9.36 6.87 20.11
N GLU A 256 -8.25 6.53 20.75
CA GLU A 256 -8.17 5.48 21.79
C GLU A 256 -8.10 6.19 23.13
N LYS A 257 -9.15 6.07 23.93
CA LYS A 257 -9.22 6.57 25.30
C LYS A 257 -8.58 5.58 26.27
#